data_224229e6094e640f08d0df20cdd223d2
#
_entry.id   224229e6094e640f08d0df20cdd223d2
#
_cell.length_a   1.000
_cell.length_b   1.000
_cell.length_c   1.000
_cell.angle_alpha   90.00
_cell.angle_beta   90.00
_cell.angle_gamma   90.00
#
_symmetry.space_group_name_H-M   'P 1'
#
loop_
_entity.id
_entity.type
_entity.pdbx_description
1 polymer ?
#
loop_
_entity_poly.entity_id
_entity_poly.type
_entity_poly.pdbx_seq_one_letter_code
_entity_poly.pdbx_strand_id
1 'polypeptide(L)'
;MLFTAASYARMSVHYPVAGSSYTYVRKALDSRLGFIVGWTILLDYLFLPLVIWLIGAAYLTGEFPSVPSWVWIVLFIVTTTALNIVGLKVADKANFVLMAMQFLVLALFVLFAVVYMVSNHGGGSLLSANPFTGEGGFSAIASGAAIAAYSFLGFDAVSTLTEDTKDPQRNIPRAIMLVALVGGVVFVTVAYALTLVEPGSTFDNADSLAADTARTIGGSLFAAFFVGGLIIGQFTSGLAAQASVSRLQFAMGRDGVLPKGFFGRLSDRFATPIFNIVLCGLIGLGALFLDVATSTSFINFGAFTAFTLVNLSVIGYFMRHRDTAAGSGLNPATYVVVPLIGALVDVYLLTKLDSAALMLGASWLAIGVVYLLVLTRGLRVPPPEMSLVEDDTTGFRQGPARSQE
;
A
#
# COMPACT_ATOMS: atom_id res chain seq x y z
N MET A 1 -0.31 11.82 5.80
CA MET A 1 -0.59 10.42 6.22
C MET A 1 -1.03 10.28 7.67
N LEU A 2 -0.39 10.91 8.69
CA LEU A 2 -0.84 10.75 10.09
C LEU A 2 -2.28 11.21 10.35
N PHE A 3 -2.75 12.26 9.68
CA PHE A 3 -4.15 12.71 9.80
C PHE A 3 -5.12 11.64 9.27
N THR A 4 -4.79 11.04 8.14
CA THR A 4 -5.58 9.97 7.55
C THR A 4 -5.52 8.70 8.39
N ALA A 5 -4.34 8.31 8.90
CA ALA A 5 -4.20 7.19 9.84
C ALA A 5 -5.07 7.40 11.10
N ALA A 6 -5.11 8.64 11.63
CA ALA A 6 -5.99 8.98 12.75
C ALA A 6 -7.49 8.84 12.40
N SER A 7 -7.87 9.11 11.16
CA SER A 7 -9.25 8.90 10.68
C SER A 7 -9.59 7.41 10.58
N TYR A 8 -8.71 6.60 10.00
CA TYR A 8 -8.85 5.14 9.98
C TYR A 8 -8.94 4.55 11.39
N ALA A 9 -8.05 5.00 12.29
CA ALA A 9 -8.08 4.56 13.68
C ALA A 9 -9.41 4.85 14.39
N ARG A 10 -10.03 6.02 14.12
CA ARG A 10 -11.36 6.36 14.67
C ARG A 10 -12.45 5.51 14.06
N MET A 11 -12.43 5.32 12.74
CA MET A 11 -13.45 4.52 12.07
C MET A 11 -13.39 3.05 12.50
N SER A 12 -12.19 2.49 12.75
CA SER A 12 -12.03 1.12 13.25
C SER A 12 -12.61 0.91 14.65
N VAL A 13 -12.67 1.95 15.49
CA VAL A 13 -13.35 1.88 16.80
C VAL A 13 -14.87 1.78 16.63
N HIS A 14 -15.43 2.58 15.71
CA HIS A 14 -16.88 2.64 15.50
C HIS A 14 -17.41 1.49 14.65
N TYR A 15 -16.59 1.00 13.72
CA TYR A 15 -16.93 -0.10 12.82
C TYR A 15 -15.81 -1.17 12.89
N PRO A 16 -15.77 -1.99 13.96
CA PRO A 16 -14.74 -3.00 14.17
C PRO A 16 -15.01 -4.27 13.34
N VAL A 17 -15.01 -4.12 12.01
CA VAL A 17 -15.24 -5.20 11.06
C VAL A 17 -14.17 -5.15 9.96
N ALA A 18 -13.81 -6.30 9.41
CA ALA A 18 -12.96 -6.36 8.24
C ALA A 18 -13.69 -5.69 7.06
N GLY A 19 -12.98 -4.90 6.28
CA GLY A 19 -13.59 -4.19 5.14
C GLY A 19 -13.04 -2.78 4.97
N SER A 20 -12.18 -2.34 5.91
CA SER A 20 -11.38 -1.13 5.79
C SER A 20 -12.21 0.08 5.29
N SER A 21 -11.61 0.88 4.44
CA SER A 21 -12.19 2.09 3.84
C SER A 21 -13.55 1.90 3.17
N TYR A 22 -13.75 0.77 2.47
CA TYR A 22 -15.04 0.44 1.87
C TYR A 22 -16.17 0.46 2.91
N THR A 23 -15.98 -0.27 4.01
CA THR A 23 -16.99 -0.37 5.07
C THR A 23 -17.20 0.96 5.78
N TYR A 24 -16.12 1.70 6.05
CA TYR A 24 -16.22 3.00 6.73
C TYR A 24 -17.04 4.01 5.93
N VAL A 25 -16.74 4.14 4.64
CA VAL A 25 -17.46 5.07 3.75
C VAL A 25 -18.89 4.60 3.53
N ARG A 26 -19.12 3.30 3.30
CA ARG A 26 -20.47 2.73 3.11
C ARG A 26 -21.38 3.00 4.30
N LYS A 27 -20.90 2.75 5.52
CA LYS A 27 -21.70 2.87 6.74
C LYS A 27 -21.85 4.32 7.23
N ALA A 28 -20.79 5.13 7.08
CA ALA A 28 -20.80 6.50 7.59
C ALA A 28 -21.37 7.53 6.60
N LEU A 29 -21.24 7.30 5.30
CA LEU A 29 -21.75 8.21 4.26
C LEU A 29 -22.89 7.58 3.46
N ASP A 30 -22.55 6.80 2.44
CA ASP A 30 -23.53 6.20 1.52
C ASP A 30 -22.97 4.91 0.89
N SER A 31 -23.85 3.96 0.57
CA SER A 31 -23.46 2.68 -0.05
C SER A 31 -22.85 2.84 -1.44
N ARG A 32 -23.24 3.86 -2.19
CA ARG A 32 -22.71 4.17 -3.53
C ARG A 32 -21.30 4.71 -3.45
N LEU A 33 -21.04 5.60 -2.47
CA LEU A 33 -19.70 6.09 -2.19
C LEU A 33 -18.79 4.96 -1.69
N GLY A 34 -19.33 4.05 -0.87
CA GLY A 34 -18.63 2.82 -0.49
C GLY A 34 -18.19 1.99 -1.70
N PHE A 35 -19.08 1.79 -2.68
CA PHE A 35 -18.75 1.11 -3.93
C PHE A 35 -17.61 1.82 -4.68
N ILE A 36 -17.66 3.14 -4.82
CA ILE A 36 -16.61 3.93 -5.48
C ILE A 36 -15.27 3.78 -4.77
N VAL A 37 -15.24 3.79 -3.44
CA VAL A 37 -14.01 3.52 -2.68
C VAL A 37 -13.49 2.11 -2.95
N GLY A 38 -14.34 1.09 -2.90
CA GLY A 38 -13.93 -0.28 -3.23
C GLY A 38 -13.38 -0.41 -4.66
N TRP A 39 -13.97 0.31 -5.62
CA TRP A 39 -13.52 0.36 -7.00
C TRP A 39 -12.16 1.07 -7.16
N THR A 40 -11.94 2.18 -6.45
CA THR A 40 -10.65 2.90 -6.51
C THR A 40 -9.54 2.14 -5.81
N ILE A 41 -9.84 1.45 -4.70
CA ILE A 41 -8.88 0.56 -4.04
C ILE A 41 -8.49 -0.62 -4.94
N LEU A 42 -9.41 -1.12 -5.76
CA LEU A 42 -9.06 -2.18 -6.72
C LEU A 42 -7.97 -1.72 -7.69
N LEU A 43 -7.92 -0.43 -8.09
CA LEU A 43 -6.82 0.12 -8.88
C LEU A 43 -5.49 0.03 -8.13
N ASP A 44 -5.48 0.49 -6.87
CA ASP A 44 -4.30 0.39 -5.98
C ASP A 44 -3.80 -1.06 -5.90
N TYR A 45 -4.66 -1.99 -5.52
CA TYR A 45 -4.31 -3.40 -5.38
C TYR A 45 -3.84 -4.06 -6.68
N LEU A 46 -4.39 -3.67 -7.84
CA LEU A 46 -3.99 -4.22 -9.15
C LEU A 46 -2.59 -3.77 -9.57
N PHE A 47 -2.23 -2.53 -9.29
CA PHE A 47 -0.94 -1.97 -9.67
C PHE A 47 0.16 -2.20 -8.63
N LEU A 48 -0.18 -2.49 -7.38
CA LEU A 48 0.79 -2.71 -6.32
C LEU A 48 1.82 -3.82 -6.64
N PRO A 49 1.43 -5.03 -7.08
CA PRO A 49 2.41 -6.05 -7.48
C PRO A 49 3.31 -5.59 -8.63
N LEU A 50 2.75 -4.91 -9.63
CA LEU A 50 3.48 -4.38 -10.78
C LEU A 50 4.62 -3.46 -10.33
N VAL A 51 4.31 -2.50 -9.45
CA VAL A 51 5.32 -1.55 -8.93
C VAL A 51 6.39 -2.27 -8.13
N ILE A 52 6.02 -3.23 -7.30
CA ILE A 52 6.97 -4.03 -6.51
C ILE A 52 7.93 -4.77 -7.43
N TRP A 53 7.44 -5.42 -8.50
CA TRP A 53 8.28 -6.12 -9.47
C TRP A 53 9.17 -5.16 -10.27
N LEU A 54 8.64 -4.00 -10.63
CA LEU A 54 9.39 -2.96 -11.36
C LEU A 54 10.54 -2.41 -10.52
N ILE A 55 10.30 -2.08 -9.24
CA ILE A 55 11.34 -1.63 -8.31
C ILE A 55 12.40 -2.73 -8.14
N GLY A 56 11.99 -3.98 -7.90
CA GLY A 56 12.94 -5.10 -7.79
C GLY A 56 13.80 -5.27 -9.04
N ALA A 57 13.20 -5.14 -10.23
CA ALA A 57 13.91 -5.22 -11.50
C ALA A 57 14.86 -4.03 -11.70
N ALA A 58 14.50 -2.82 -11.28
CA ALA A 58 15.38 -1.65 -11.37
C ALA A 58 16.68 -1.85 -10.58
N TYR A 59 16.58 -2.33 -9.34
CA TYR A 59 17.76 -2.65 -8.52
C TYR A 59 18.61 -3.78 -9.09
N LEU A 60 17.98 -4.84 -9.61
CA LEU A 60 18.73 -5.95 -10.25
C LEU A 60 19.42 -5.51 -11.54
N THR A 61 18.80 -4.62 -12.31
CA THR A 61 19.41 -4.06 -13.53
C THR A 61 20.61 -3.18 -13.19
N GLY A 62 20.54 -2.42 -12.09
CA GLY A 62 21.68 -1.63 -11.59
C GLY A 62 22.87 -2.52 -11.18
N GLU A 63 22.62 -3.65 -10.52
CA GLU A 63 23.68 -4.58 -10.09
C GLU A 63 24.18 -5.49 -11.23
N PHE A 64 23.31 -5.85 -12.18
CA PHE A 64 23.62 -6.70 -13.34
C PHE A 64 23.30 -6.01 -14.66
N PRO A 65 24.07 -4.98 -15.08
CA PRO A 65 23.78 -4.19 -16.29
C PRO A 65 23.76 -4.98 -17.60
N SER A 66 24.38 -6.17 -17.61
CA SER A 66 24.37 -7.07 -18.77
C SER A 66 23.03 -7.76 -19.01
N VAL A 67 22.13 -7.75 -18.01
CA VAL A 67 20.81 -8.40 -18.09
C VAL A 67 19.74 -7.32 -18.29
N PRO A 68 18.99 -7.34 -19.39
CA PRO A 68 17.94 -6.37 -19.63
C PRO A 68 16.85 -6.39 -18.55
N SER A 69 16.31 -5.23 -18.16
CA SER A 69 15.31 -5.08 -17.09
C SER A 69 14.07 -5.96 -17.29
N TRP A 70 13.62 -6.14 -18.54
CA TRP A 70 12.47 -6.98 -18.84
C TRP A 70 12.61 -8.44 -18.39
N VAL A 71 13.84 -8.97 -18.37
CA VAL A 71 14.11 -10.34 -17.89
C VAL A 71 13.75 -10.47 -16.41
N TRP A 72 14.16 -9.50 -15.61
CA TRP A 72 13.89 -9.48 -14.18
C TRP A 72 12.39 -9.31 -13.90
N ILE A 73 11.72 -8.39 -14.62
CA ILE A 73 10.27 -8.19 -14.50
C ILE A 73 9.51 -9.49 -14.78
N VAL A 74 9.80 -10.14 -15.91
CA VAL A 74 9.14 -11.40 -16.29
C VAL A 74 9.46 -12.51 -15.27
N LEU A 75 10.69 -12.58 -14.77
CA LEU A 75 11.08 -13.56 -13.75
C LEU A 75 10.27 -13.38 -12.46
N PHE A 76 10.13 -12.14 -11.97
CA PHE A 76 9.29 -11.83 -10.81
C PHE A 76 7.83 -12.26 -11.05
N ILE A 77 7.25 -11.84 -12.17
CA ILE A 77 5.85 -12.15 -12.53
C ILE A 77 5.62 -13.67 -12.58
N VAL A 78 6.45 -14.38 -13.34
CA VAL A 78 6.28 -15.83 -13.53
C VAL A 78 6.44 -16.58 -12.21
N THR A 79 7.48 -16.23 -11.44
CA THR A 79 7.78 -16.95 -10.19
C THR A 79 6.68 -16.70 -9.13
N THR A 80 6.29 -15.44 -8.91
CA THR A 80 5.24 -15.12 -7.93
C THR A 80 3.89 -15.68 -8.36
N THR A 81 3.55 -15.61 -9.66
CA THR A 81 2.32 -16.19 -10.20
C THR A 81 2.28 -17.71 -9.99
N ALA A 82 3.36 -18.43 -10.32
CA ALA A 82 3.44 -19.88 -10.13
C ALA A 82 3.28 -20.27 -8.66
N LEU A 83 3.97 -19.57 -7.75
CA LEU A 83 3.89 -19.83 -6.31
C LEU A 83 2.51 -19.53 -5.74
N ASN A 84 1.85 -18.45 -6.18
CA ASN A 84 0.49 -18.13 -5.78
C ASN A 84 -0.55 -19.13 -6.31
N ILE A 85 -0.37 -19.65 -7.52
CA ILE A 85 -1.24 -20.71 -8.06
C ILE A 85 -1.14 -21.96 -7.20
N VAL A 86 0.05 -22.38 -6.81
CA VAL A 86 0.28 -23.54 -5.92
C VAL A 86 -0.22 -23.26 -4.49
N GLY A 87 -0.43 -22.00 -4.12
CA GLY A 87 -0.94 -21.62 -2.81
C GLY A 87 0.13 -21.62 -1.71
N LEU A 88 1.38 -21.38 -2.07
CA LEU A 88 2.47 -21.28 -1.10
C LEU A 88 2.27 -20.05 -0.20
N LYS A 89 2.09 -20.32 1.09
CA LYS A 89 2.08 -19.29 2.13
C LYS A 89 3.47 -19.18 2.74
N VAL A 90 4.01 -17.96 2.84
CA VAL A 90 5.21 -17.73 3.65
C VAL A 90 4.83 -17.94 5.11
N ALA A 91 5.54 -18.84 5.81
CA ALA A 91 5.28 -19.08 7.22
C ALA A 91 5.51 -17.80 8.04
N ASP A 92 4.67 -17.54 9.05
CA ASP A 92 4.74 -16.33 9.88
C ASP A 92 6.14 -16.10 10.49
N LYS A 93 6.82 -17.17 10.88
CA LYS A 93 8.20 -17.10 11.37
C LYS A 93 9.20 -16.61 10.31
N ALA A 94 9.05 -17.06 9.06
CA ALA A 94 9.89 -16.61 7.96
C ALA A 94 9.64 -15.12 7.66
N ASN A 95 8.38 -14.70 7.65
CA ASN A 95 8.01 -13.29 7.46
C ASN A 95 8.60 -12.39 8.56
N PHE A 96 8.56 -12.84 9.82
CA PHE A 96 9.18 -12.10 10.94
C PHE A 96 10.70 -11.97 10.76
N VAL A 97 11.40 -13.06 10.39
CA VAL A 97 12.86 -13.02 10.14
C VAL A 97 13.20 -12.09 8.98
N LEU A 98 12.43 -12.14 7.88
CA LEU A 98 12.64 -11.26 6.72
C LEU A 98 12.41 -9.79 7.08
N MET A 99 11.38 -9.50 7.85
CA MET A 99 11.12 -8.14 8.35
C MET A 99 12.25 -7.66 9.28
N ALA A 100 12.73 -8.49 10.21
CA ALA A 100 13.85 -8.15 11.08
C ALA A 100 15.13 -7.88 10.27
N MET A 101 15.37 -8.68 9.22
CA MET A 101 16.50 -8.45 8.29
C MET A 101 16.35 -7.12 7.55
N GLN A 102 15.17 -6.75 7.08
CA GLN A 102 14.92 -5.46 6.41
C GLN A 102 15.22 -4.29 7.36
N PHE A 103 14.74 -4.34 8.60
CA PHE A 103 15.07 -3.30 9.60
C PHE A 103 16.57 -3.24 9.89
N LEU A 104 17.26 -4.39 9.94
CA LEU A 104 18.72 -4.43 10.10
C LEU A 104 19.42 -3.76 8.93
N VAL A 105 19.03 -4.05 7.69
CA VAL A 105 19.61 -3.43 6.49
C VAL A 105 19.44 -1.92 6.53
N LEU A 106 18.24 -1.42 6.85
CA LEU A 106 17.98 0.02 6.97
C LEU A 106 18.77 0.67 8.11
N ALA A 107 18.88 0.00 9.26
CA ALA A 107 19.68 0.50 10.40
C ALA A 107 21.17 0.58 10.06
N LEU A 108 21.69 -0.43 9.36
CA LEU A 108 23.10 -0.43 8.87
C LEU A 108 23.31 0.66 7.83
N PHE A 109 22.35 0.88 6.92
CA PHE A 109 22.44 1.95 5.94
C PHE A 109 22.57 3.32 6.62
N VAL A 110 21.71 3.61 7.58
CA VAL A 110 21.76 4.87 8.36
C VAL A 110 23.07 4.97 9.15
N LEU A 111 23.48 3.88 9.80
CA LEU A 111 24.75 3.85 10.57
C LEU A 111 25.94 4.15 9.66
N PHE A 112 26.07 3.47 8.52
CA PHE A 112 27.18 3.69 7.59
C PHE A 112 27.14 5.08 6.96
N ALA A 113 25.95 5.61 6.64
CA ALA A 113 25.81 7.00 6.18
C ALA A 113 26.30 7.99 7.22
N VAL A 114 25.95 7.82 8.50
CA VAL A 114 26.45 8.66 9.61
C VAL A 114 27.98 8.55 9.74
N VAL A 115 28.53 7.32 9.75
CA VAL A 115 29.97 7.11 9.84
C VAL A 115 30.69 7.76 8.66
N TYR A 116 30.18 7.57 7.44
CA TYR A 116 30.74 8.18 6.24
C TYR A 116 30.76 9.71 6.31
N MET A 117 29.65 10.32 6.69
CA MET A 117 29.54 11.77 6.81
C MET A 117 30.48 12.34 7.88
N VAL A 118 30.53 11.72 9.05
CA VAL A 118 31.42 12.17 10.15
C VAL A 118 32.88 12.02 9.77
N SER A 119 33.26 10.91 9.11
CA SER A 119 34.65 10.64 8.74
C SER A 119 35.16 11.53 7.60
N ASN A 120 34.30 11.90 6.64
CA ASN A 120 34.73 12.65 5.45
C ASN A 120 34.43 14.16 5.54
N HIS A 121 33.39 14.55 6.27
CA HIS A 121 32.91 15.95 6.30
C HIS A 121 32.84 16.54 7.73
N GLY A 122 33.17 15.74 8.77
CA GLY A 122 33.07 16.13 10.16
C GLY A 122 31.66 16.08 10.76
N GLY A 123 31.57 16.02 12.09
CA GLY A 123 30.27 15.80 12.78
C GLY A 123 29.22 16.90 12.55
N GLY A 124 29.63 18.13 12.21
CA GLY A 124 28.70 19.22 11.88
C GLY A 124 27.88 18.97 10.58
N SER A 125 28.35 18.12 9.70
CA SER A 125 27.68 17.80 8.45
C SER A 125 26.35 17.05 8.66
N LEU A 126 26.18 16.37 9.79
CA LEU A 126 24.94 15.68 10.14
C LEU A 126 23.75 16.63 10.37
N LEU A 127 24.00 17.91 10.61
CA LEU A 127 22.97 18.95 10.79
C LEU A 127 22.86 19.85 9.55
N SER A 128 23.22 19.34 8.39
CA SER A 128 23.14 20.08 7.13
C SER A 128 21.69 20.45 6.78
N ALA A 129 21.48 21.67 6.29
CA ALA A 129 20.21 22.11 5.75
C ALA A 129 19.98 21.63 4.31
N ASN A 130 20.98 21.07 3.64
CA ASN A 130 20.90 20.63 2.24
C ASN A 130 19.68 19.76 1.91
N PRO A 131 19.28 18.79 2.75
CA PRO A 131 18.08 17.99 2.48
C PRO A 131 16.77 18.79 2.43
N PHE A 132 16.78 20.02 2.95
CA PHE A 132 15.61 20.90 3.03
C PHE A 132 15.69 22.08 2.05
N THR A 133 16.81 22.25 1.35
CA THR A 133 17.06 23.34 0.42
C THR A 133 17.15 22.78 -1.00
N GLY A 134 16.01 22.61 -1.65
CA GLY A 134 15.92 22.15 -3.04
C GLY A 134 15.47 23.25 -3.98
N GLU A 135 15.81 23.13 -5.26
CA GLU A 135 15.23 23.96 -6.32
C GLU A 135 13.76 23.56 -6.59
N GLY A 136 12.90 24.52 -6.96
CA GLY A 136 11.50 24.28 -7.30
C GLY A 136 10.48 24.59 -6.22
N GLY A 137 10.90 24.92 -5.01
CA GLY A 137 10.03 25.40 -3.92
C GLY A 137 8.97 24.40 -3.46
N PHE A 138 7.91 24.91 -2.85
CA PHE A 138 6.85 24.07 -2.23
C PHE A 138 6.14 23.13 -3.21
N SER A 139 6.03 23.52 -4.50
CA SER A 139 5.38 22.66 -5.50
C SER A 139 6.19 21.39 -5.79
N ALA A 140 7.53 21.50 -5.88
CA ALA A 140 8.41 20.35 -6.08
C ALA A 140 8.39 19.42 -4.87
N ILE A 141 8.43 19.98 -3.64
CA ILE A 141 8.29 19.21 -2.39
C ILE A 141 6.95 18.46 -2.38
N ALA A 142 5.86 19.10 -2.78
CA ALA A 142 4.54 18.47 -2.79
C ALA A 142 4.45 17.33 -3.85
N SER A 143 5.08 17.51 -5.02
CA SER A 143 5.15 16.43 -6.03
C SER A 143 5.98 15.24 -5.54
N GLY A 144 7.13 15.50 -4.92
CA GLY A 144 7.92 14.45 -4.28
C GLY A 144 7.16 13.74 -3.15
N ALA A 145 6.43 14.49 -2.31
CA ALA A 145 5.59 13.93 -1.27
C ALA A 145 4.43 13.09 -1.83
N ALA A 146 3.86 13.47 -2.99
CA ALA A 146 2.82 12.71 -3.64
C ALA A 146 3.33 11.34 -4.13
N ILE A 147 4.56 11.27 -4.66
CA ILE A 147 5.21 10.00 -5.03
C ILE A 147 5.58 9.21 -3.79
N ALA A 148 6.24 9.83 -2.81
CA ALA A 148 6.70 9.19 -1.58
C ALA A 148 5.55 8.64 -0.70
N ALA A 149 4.31 9.10 -0.91
CA ALA A 149 3.14 8.58 -0.23
C ALA A 149 2.93 7.07 -0.45
N TYR A 150 3.40 6.53 -1.58
CA TYR A 150 3.45 5.08 -1.84
C TYR A 150 4.08 4.29 -0.69
N SER A 151 5.15 4.82 -0.07
CA SER A 151 5.84 4.16 1.05
C SER A 151 4.95 3.94 2.28
N PHE A 152 3.88 4.69 2.42
CA PHE A 152 2.94 4.57 3.54
C PHE A 152 1.77 3.61 3.26
N LEU A 153 1.61 3.12 2.03
CA LEU A 153 0.51 2.22 1.71
C LEU A 153 0.62 0.93 2.50
N GLY A 154 -0.52 0.47 3.01
CA GLY A 154 -0.61 -0.71 3.86
C GLY A 154 -0.85 -0.43 5.35
N PHE A 155 -0.73 0.82 5.84
CA PHE A 155 -1.13 1.13 7.22
C PHE A 155 -2.65 0.89 7.43
N ASP A 156 -3.43 1.08 6.40
CA ASP A 156 -4.88 0.85 6.36
C ASP A 156 -5.25 -0.63 6.32
N ALA A 157 -4.37 -1.47 5.74
CA ALA A 157 -4.56 -2.92 5.70
C ALA A 157 -4.61 -3.55 7.10
N VAL A 158 -4.03 -2.92 8.13
CA VAL A 158 -4.18 -3.34 9.53
C VAL A 158 -5.64 -3.44 9.93
N SER A 159 -6.52 -2.59 9.40
CA SER A 159 -7.95 -2.61 9.69
C SER A 159 -8.68 -3.86 9.16
N THR A 160 -8.11 -4.56 8.19
CA THR A 160 -8.67 -5.82 7.68
C THR A 160 -8.46 -7.00 8.64
N LEU A 161 -7.52 -6.88 9.60
CA LEU A 161 -7.21 -7.89 10.61
C LEU A 161 -8.10 -7.78 11.85
N THR A 162 -9.15 -6.99 11.79
CA THR A 162 -10.01 -6.68 12.94
C THR A 162 -10.65 -7.93 13.53
N GLU A 163 -11.07 -8.88 12.70
CA GLU A 163 -11.78 -10.10 13.15
C GLU A 163 -10.84 -11.11 13.80
N ASP A 164 -9.56 -11.11 13.40
CA ASP A 164 -8.53 -11.98 13.97
C ASP A 164 -7.84 -11.39 15.21
N THR A 165 -8.18 -10.13 15.56
CA THR A 165 -7.49 -9.39 16.61
C THR A 165 -8.24 -9.45 17.93
N LYS A 166 -7.54 -9.77 19.03
CA LYS A 166 -8.09 -9.63 20.39
C LYS A 166 -8.29 -8.15 20.72
N ASP A 167 -9.43 -7.82 21.35
CA ASP A 167 -9.80 -6.44 21.69
C ASP A 167 -9.62 -5.45 20.52
N PRO A 168 -10.30 -5.69 19.38
CA PRO A 168 -10.03 -4.96 18.14
C PRO A 168 -10.25 -3.45 18.29
N GLN A 169 -11.25 -3.00 19.02
CA GLN A 169 -11.53 -1.59 19.27
C GLN A 169 -10.37 -0.84 19.96
N ARG A 170 -9.48 -1.56 20.63
CA ARG A 170 -8.31 -0.98 21.32
C ARG A 170 -7.02 -1.19 20.54
N ASN A 171 -6.83 -2.39 19.98
CA ASN A 171 -5.56 -2.79 19.39
C ASN A 171 -5.43 -2.32 17.93
N ILE A 172 -6.49 -2.40 17.12
CA ILE A 172 -6.46 -1.95 15.72
C ILE A 172 -6.14 -0.45 15.58
N PRO A 173 -6.84 0.48 16.30
CA PRO A 173 -6.51 1.90 16.21
C PRO A 173 -5.07 2.22 16.59
N ARG A 174 -4.54 1.53 17.61
CA ARG A 174 -3.15 1.69 18.04
C ARG A 174 -2.16 1.17 17.02
N ALA A 175 -2.44 0.01 16.44
CA ALA A 175 -1.60 -0.59 15.39
C ALA A 175 -1.55 0.31 14.15
N ILE A 176 -2.67 0.83 13.68
CA ILE A 176 -2.74 1.78 12.54
C ILE A 176 -1.85 3.00 12.82
N MET A 177 -2.00 3.62 14.00
CA MET A 177 -1.21 4.80 14.36
C MET A 177 0.27 4.48 14.52
N LEU A 178 0.62 3.33 15.12
CA LEU A 178 2.01 2.91 15.29
C LEU A 178 2.68 2.62 13.95
N VAL A 179 2.01 1.91 13.03
CA VAL A 179 2.54 1.63 11.69
C VAL A 179 2.82 2.93 10.95
N ALA A 180 1.88 3.88 10.94
CA ALA A 180 2.06 5.16 10.29
C ALA A 180 3.18 6.00 10.93
N LEU A 181 3.29 6.00 12.27
CA LEU A 181 4.31 6.76 13.00
C LEU A 181 5.70 6.15 12.83
N VAL A 182 5.84 4.85 13.10
CA VAL A 182 7.12 4.14 13.01
C VAL A 182 7.61 4.13 11.55
N GLY A 183 6.73 3.82 10.59
CA GLY A 183 7.04 3.90 9.18
C GLY A 183 7.51 5.30 8.77
N GLY A 184 6.79 6.34 9.20
CA GLY A 184 7.17 7.72 8.95
C GLY A 184 8.54 8.09 9.50
N VAL A 185 8.86 7.70 10.73
CA VAL A 185 10.17 7.93 11.33
C VAL A 185 11.27 7.22 10.55
N VAL A 186 11.06 5.95 10.20
CA VAL A 186 12.04 5.17 9.42
C VAL A 186 12.27 5.80 8.05
N PHE A 187 11.20 6.11 7.31
CA PHE A 187 11.31 6.67 5.96
C PHE A 187 11.99 8.04 5.95
N VAL A 188 11.63 8.92 6.90
CA VAL A 188 12.27 10.25 7.02
C VAL A 188 13.75 10.09 7.38
N THR A 189 14.09 9.19 8.28
CA THR A 189 15.48 8.96 8.70
C THR A 189 16.33 8.43 7.55
N VAL A 190 15.82 7.45 6.81
CA VAL A 190 16.54 6.86 5.67
C VAL A 190 16.67 7.87 4.53
N ALA A 191 15.59 8.58 4.19
CA ALA A 191 15.63 9.63 3.17
C ALA A 191 16.59 10.75 3.53
N TYR A 192 16.60 11.18 4.79
CA TYR A 192 17.54 12.17 5.28
C TYR A 192 18.99 11.70 5.17
N ALA A 193 19.28 10.46 5.59
CA ALA A 193 20.62 9.88 5.49
C ALA A 193 21.08 9.77 4.02
N LEU A 194 20.19 9.36 3.11
CA LEU A 194 20.47 9.30 1.67
C LEU A 194 20.83 10.70 1.12
N THR A 195 20.03 11.71 1.40
CA THR A 195 20.23 13.07 0.88
C THR A 195 21.41 13.79 1.53
N LEU A 196 21.87 13.37 2.71
CA LEU A 196 23.12 13.85 3.28
C LEU A 196 24.33 13.34 2.51
N VAL A 197 24.34 12.08 2.09
CA VAL A 197 25.45 11.45 1.36
C VAL A 197 25.48 11.88 -0.09
N GLU A 198 24.30 11.95 -0.73
CA GLU A 198 24.11 12.34 -2.13
C GLU A 198 23.29 13.62 -2.24
N PRO A 199 23.91 14.79 -1.94
CA PRO A 199 23.23 16.08 -2.05
C PRO A 199 23.13 16.48 -3.51
N GLY A 200 21.93 16.40 -4.11
CA GLY A 200 21.70 16.80 -5.49
C GLY A 200 20.26 16.57 -5.92
N SER A 201 19.96 17.07 -7.12
CA SER A 201 18.64 16.91 -7.76
C SER A 201 18.69 16.15 -9.09
N THR A 202 19.89 15.83 -9.57
CA THR A 202 20.11 15.11 -10.84
C THR A 202 21.01 13.90 -10.59
N PHE A 203 20.50 12.73 -10.91
CA PHE A 203 21.19 11.44 -10.76
C PHE A 203 21.17 10.71 -12.09
N ASP A 204 22.23 9.94 -12.39
CA ASP A 204 22.32 9.14 -13.60
C ASP A 204 21.21 8.08 -13.65
N ASN A 205 20.90 7.49 -12.51
CA ASN A 205 19.79 6.56 -12.33
C ASN A 205 19.18 6.73 -10.94
N ALA A 206 18.05 7.44 -10.88
CA ALA A 206 17.34 7.70 -9.63
C ALA A 206 16.78 6.41 -8.98
N ASP A 207 16.41 5.41 -9.79
CA ASP A 207 15.77 4.18 -9.31
C ASP A 207 16.75 3.25 -8.58
N SER A 208 18.06 3.33 -8.85
CA SER A 208 19.12 2.55 -8.18
C SER A 208 19.95 3.36 -7.19
N LEU A 209 19.67 4.64 -7.00
CA LEU A 209 20.45 5.58 -6.19
C LEU A 209 20.79 5.04 -4.80
N ALA A 210 19.85 4.40 -4.12
CA ALA A 210 20.08 3.87 -2.77
C ALA A 210 21.11 2.72 -2.76
N ALA A 211 21.23 1.92 -3.83
CA ALA A 211 22.25 0.87 -3.96
C ALA A 211 23.63 1.48 -4.23
N ASP A 212 23.69 2.51 -5.07
CA ASP A 212 24.93 3.23 -5.36
C ASP A 212 25.44 3.95 -4.12
N THR A 213 24.56 4.59 -3.36
CA THR A 213 24.87 5.18 -2.08
C THR A 213 25.35 4.12 -1.07
N ALA A 214 24.70 2.95 -1.00
CA ALA A 214 25.15 1.86 -0.13
C ALA A 214 26.58 1.41 -0.50
N ARG A 215 26.94 1.42 -1.79
CA ARG A 215 28.32 1.13 -2.26
C ARG A 215 29.29 2.21 -1.83
N THR A 216 28.92 3.46 -1.90
CA THR A 216 29.73 4.60 -1.47
C THR A 216 30.02 4.57 0.03
N ILE A 217 29.01 4.30 0.87
CA ILE A 217 29.14 4.37 2.34
C ILE A 217 29.71 3.11 2.99
N GLY A 218 29.51 1.93 2.38
CA GLY A 218 29.86 0.65 2.99
C GLY A 218 30.63 -0.32 2.09
N GLY A 219 30.97 0.13 0.87
CA GLY A 219 31.70 -0.69 -0.12
C GLY A 219 30.84 -1.76 -0.79
N SER A 220 31.46 -2.55 -1.66
CA SER A 220 30.77 -3.54 -2.49
C SER A 220 30.06 -4.65 -1.70
N LEU A 221 30.64 -5.07 -0.57
CA LEU A 221 30.03 -6.10 0.27
C LEU A 221 28.73 -5.62 0.90
N PHE A 222 28.70 -4.39 1.41
CA PHE A 222 27.50 -3.82 1.98
C PHE A 222 26.44 -3.54 0.91
N ALA A 223 26.84 -3.04 -0.27
CA ALA A 223 25.91 -2.85 -1.38
C ALA A 223 25.25 -4.18 -1.80
N ALA A 224 26.00 -5.26 -1.92
CA ALA A 224 25.45 -6.57 -2.23
C ALA A 224 24.49 -7.08 -1.15
N PHE A 225 24.81 -6.86 0.14
CA PHE A 225 23.93 -7.20 1.25
C PHE A 225 22.63 -6.36 1.23
N PHE A 226 22.77 -5.05 0.96
CA PHE A 226 21.64 -4.12 0.84
C PHE A 226 20.69 -4.52 -0.29
N VAL A 227 21.23 -4.74 -1.51
CA VAL A 227 20.43 -5.15 -2.68
C VAL A 227 19.82 -6.53 -2.44
N GLY A 228 20.58 -7.49 -1.91
CA GLY A 228 20.08 -8.83 -1.58
C GLY A 228 18.88 -8.78 -0.62
N GLY A 229 19.00 -8.01 0.45
CA GLY A 229 17.89 -7.80 1.41
C GLY A 229 16.67 -7.13 0.78
N LEU A 230 16.90 -6.13 -0.07
CA LEU A 230 15.85 -5.44 -0.80
C LEU A 230 15.11 -6.39 -1.76
N ILE A 231 15.82 -7.18 -2.55
CA ILE A 231 15.24 -8.11 -3.52
C ILE A 231 14.40 -9.19 -2.83
N ILE A 232 14.87 -9.72 -1.71
CA ILE A 232 14.08 -10.67 -0.90
C ILE A 232 12.79 -9.98 -0.41
N GLY A 233 12.89 -8.74 0.07
CA GLY A 233 11.74 -7.94 0.48
C GLY A 233 10.76 -7.69 -0.67
N GLN A 234 11.23 -7.28 -1.83
CA GLN A 234 10.40 -7.07 -3.02
C GLN A 234 9.74 -8.37 -3.48
N PHE A 235 10.45 -9.47 -3.48
CA PHE A 235 9.89 -10.77 -3.85
C PHE A 235 8.75 -11.20 -2.93
N THR A 236 8.97 -11.15 -1.62
CA THR A 236 7.95 -11.54 -0.63
C THR A 236 6.75 -10.59 -0.61
N SER A 237 6.99 -9.27 -0.75
CA SER A 237 5.94 -8.27 -0.88
C SER A 237 5.13 -8.44 -2.15
N GLY A 238 5.77 -8.70 -3.29
CA GLY A 238 5.11 -8.96 -4.57
C GLY A 238 4.25 -10.22 -4.54
N LEU A 239 4.73 -11.29 -3.89
CA LEU A 239 3.97 -12.53 -3.67
C LEU A 239 2.71 -12.25 -2.84
N ALA A 240 2.85 -11.53 -1.73
CA ALA A 240 1.74 -11.18 -0.85
C ALA A 240 0.74 -10.22 -1.52
N ALA A 241 1.22 -9.20 -2.23
CA ALA A 241 0.38 -8.25 -2.94
C ALA A 241 -0.46 -8.93 -4.03
N GLN A 242 0.15 -9.81 -4.84
CA GLN A 242 -0.56 -10.57 -5.87
C GLN A 242 -1.60 -11.52 -5.25
N ALA A 243 -1.30 -12.16 -4.14
CA ALA A 243 -2.26 -12.99 -3.42
C ALA A 243 -3.44 -12.14 -2.91
N SER A 244 -3.17 -10.97 -2.33
CA SER A 244 -4.19 -10.09 -1.77
C SER A 244 -5.15 -9.56 -2.82
N VAL A 245 -4.64 -9.06 -3.96
CA VAL A 245 -5.51 -8.58 -5.04
C VAL A 245 -6.35 -9.71 -5.63
N SER A 246 -5.77 -10.91 -5.77
CA SER A 246 -6.49 -12.06 -6.32
C SER A 246 -7.65 -12.50 -5.41
N ARG A 247 -7.47 -12.42 -4.10
CA ARG A 247 -8.52 -12.68 -3.10
C ARG A 247 -9.58 -11.59 -3.08
N LEU A 248 -9.17 -10.32 -3.18
CA LEU A 248 -10.11 -9.20 -3.29
C LEU A 248 -11.02 -9.37 -4.51
N GLN A 249 -10.43 -9.66 -5.69
CA GLN A 249 -11.19 -9.93 -6.90
C GLN A 249 -12.12 -11.14 -6.76
N PHE A 250 -11.66 -12.20 -6.07
CA PHE A 250 -12.49 -13.37 -5.79
C PHE A 250 -13.70 -13.02 -4.92
N ALA A 251 -13.48 -12.25 -3.83
CA ALA A 251 -14.57 -11.79 -2.97
C ALA A 251 -15.58 -10.94 -3.76
N MET A 252 -15.09 -9.98 -4.57
CA MET A 252 -15.94 -9.16 -5.43
C MET A 252 -16.72 -10.00 -6.47
N GLY A 253 -16.11 -11.08 -6.99
CA GLY A 253 -16.79 -12.02 -7.90
C GLY A 253 -17.82 -12.86 -7.17
N ARG A 254 -17.54 -13.36 -5.98
CA ARG A 254 -18.47 -14.13 -5.15
C ARG A 254 -19.71 -13.30 -4.80
N ASP A 255 -19.52 -12.05 -4.41
CA ASP A 255 -20.57 -11.14 -3.97
C ASP A 255 -21.33 -10.46 -5.13
N GLY A 256 -20.98 -10.81 -6.39
CA GLY A 256 -21.68 -10.34 -7.59
C GLY A 256 -21.32 -8.90 -7.99
N VAL A 257 -20.28 -8.32 -7.43
CA VAL A 257 -19.73 -7.02 -7.86
C VAL A 257 -18.96 -7.18 -9.17
N LEU A 258 -18.18 -8.24 -9.31
CA LEU A 258 -17.55 -8.65 -10.57
C LEU A 258 -18.24 -9.88 -11.15
N PRO A 259 -18.10 -10.16 -12.46
CA PRO A 259 -18.72 -11.34 -13.10
C PRO A 259 -18.30 -12.64 -12.40
N LYS A 260 -19.25 -13.29 -11.69
CA LYS A 260 -19.03 -14.48 -10.87
C LYS A 260 -18.40 -15.63 -11.64
N GLY A 261 -18.75 -15.78 -12.94
CA GLY A 261 -18.26 -16.85 -13.79
C GLY A 261 -16.75 -16.88 -13.98
N PHE A 262 -16.07 -15.75 -13.89
CA PHE A 262 -14.62 -15.60 -14.03
C PHE A 262 -13.94 -15.38 -12.68
N PHE A 263 -14.37 -14.35 -11.95
CA PHE A 263 -13.69 -13.88 -10.74
C PHE A 263 -14.05 -14.72 -9.50
N GLY A 264 -15.26 -15.25 -9.41
CA GLY A 264 -15.76 -15.98 -8.24
C GLY A 264 -15.48 -17.49 -8.27
N ARG A 265 -14.45 -17.96 -8.97
CA ARG A 265 -14.10 -19.40 -9.07
C ARG A 265 -12.76 -19.70 -8.41
N LEU A 266 -12.72 -20.81 -7.67
CA LEU A 266 -11.50 -21.41 -7.15
C LEU A 266 -11.14 -22.63 -8.00
N SER A 267 -9.84 -22.95 -8.07
CA SER A 267 -9.35 -24.17 -8.67
C SER A 267 -9.67 -25.37 -7.79
N ASP A 268 -10.20 -26.45 -8.35
CA ASP A 268 -10.47 -27.70 -7.62
C ASP A 268 -9.19 -28.34 -7.05
N ARG A 269 -8.04 -28.14 -7.72
CA ARG A 269 -6.77 -28.75 -7.33
C ARG A 269 -6.04 -27.96 -6.24
N PHE A 270 -5.99 -26.64 -6.36
CA PHE A 270 -5.15 -25.78 -5.51
C PHE A 270 -5.95 -24.92 -4.54
N ALA A 271 -7.28 -24.89 -4.66
CA ALA A 271 -8.18 -24.02 -3.91
C ALA A 271 -7.79 -22.52 -3.98
N THR A 272 -7.18 -22.11 -5.11
CA THR A 272 -6.74 -20.74 -5.38
C THR A 272 -7.52 -20.13 -6.54
N PRO A 273 -7.71 -18.81 -6.59
CA PRO A 273 -8.40 -18.11 -7.69
C PRO A 273 -7.46 -17.92 -8.89
N ILE A 274 -7.14 -18.99 -9.63
CA ILE A 274 -6.12 -18.99 -10.71
C ILE A 274 -6.37 -17.89 -11.73
N PHE A 275 -7.64 -17.69 -12.17
CA PHE A 275 -7.96 -16.63 -13.13
C PHE A 275 -7.49 -15.25 -12.64
N ASN A 276 -7.76 -14.92 -11.38
CA ASN A 276 -7.43 -13.63 -10.78
C ASN A 276 -5.90 -13.48 -10.64
N ILE A 277 -5.21 -14.55 -10.23
CA ILE A 277 -3.75 -14.56 -10.10
C ILE A 277 -3.09 -14.32 -11.46
N VAL A 278 -3.53 -15.03 -12.50
CA VAL A 278 -3.01 -14.89 -13.87
C VAL A 278 -3.33 -13.50 -14.43
N LEU A 279 -4.55 -13.01 -14.22
CA LEU A 279 -4.95 -11.66 -14.65
C LEU A 279 -4.05 -10.59 -14.02
N CYS A 280 -3.76 -10.70 -12.72
CA CYS A 280 -2.83 -9.81 -12.03
C CYS A 280 -1.42 -9.90 -12.66
N GLY A 281 -0.93 -11.09 -12.94
CA GLY A 281 0.36 -11.28 -13.63
C GLY A 281 0.39 -10.66 -15.03
N LEU A 282 -0.71 -10.78 -15.80
CA LEU A 282 -0.84 -10.15 -17.12
C LEU A 282 -0.84 -8.62 -17.03
N ILE A 283 -1.55 -8.04 -16.05
CA ILE A 283 -1.52 -6.60 -15.78
C ILE A 283 -0.09 -6.18 -15.39
N GLY A 284 0.61 -7.02 -14.63
CA GLY A 284 2.00 -6.83 -14.26
C GLY A 284 2.97 -6.67 -15.42
N LEU A 285 2.66 -7.23 -16.60
CA LEU A 285 3.45 -6.99 -17.82
C LEU A 285 3.43 -5.52 -18.27
N GLY A 286 2.51 -4.71 -17.74
CA GLY A 286 2.54 -3.26 -17.92
C GLY A 286 3.82 -2.61 -17.40
N ALA A 287 4.52 -3.22 -16.43
CA ALA A 287 5.83 -2.79 -15.96
C ALA A 287 6.92 -2.73 -17.05
N LEU A 288 6.71 -3.41 -18.18
CA LEU A 288 7.63 -3.34 -19.34
C LEU A 288 7.59 -1.98 -20.06
N PHE A 289 6.54 -1.17 -19.84
CA PHE A 289 6.25 0.07 -20.55
C PHE A 289 6.16 1.28 -19.63
N LEU A 290 6.28 1.08 -18.32
CA LEU A 290 6.10 2.09 -17.28
C LEU A 290 7.40 2.28 -16.50
N ASP A 291 7.61 3.50 -16.00
CA ASP A 291 8.64 3.81 -15.01
C ASP A 291 8.08 3.72 -13.58
N VAL A 292 8.99 3.73 -12.58
CA VAL A 292 8.62 3.61 -11.16
C VAL A 292 7.77 4.79 -10.70
N ALA A 293 8.11 6.02 -11.10
CA ALA A 293 7.41 7.23 -10.66
C ALA A 293 5.96 7.27 -11.17
N THR A 294 5.75 6.98 -12.45
CA THR A 294 4.41 6.91 -13.05
C THR A 294 3.59 5.78 -12.44
N SER A 295 4.20 4.60 -12.26
CA SER A 295 3.51 3.44 -11.69
C SER A 295 3.09 3.64 -10.24
N THR A 296 3.94 4.25 -9.40
CA THR A 296 3.60 4.61 -8.02
C THR A 296 2.50 5.69 -7.96
N SER A 297 2.50 6.61 -8.93
CA SER A 297 1.46 7.63 -9.05
C SER A 297 0.07 7.02 -9.34
N PHE A 298 -0.02 5.94 -10.12
CA PHE A 298 -1.28 5.23 -10.35
C PHE A 298 -1.88 4.67 -9.07
N ILE A 299 -1.05 4.03 -8.24
CA ILE A 299 -1.46 3.50 -6.94
C ILE A 299 -1.94 4.65 -6.05
N ASN A 300 -1.14 5.72 -5.97
CA ASN A 300 -1.46 6.87 -5.11
C ASN A 300 -2.77 7.57 -5.50
N PHE A 301 -3.18 7.53 -6.78
CA PHE A 301 -4.49 8.04 -7.19
C PHE A 301 -5.63 7.29 -6.48
N GLY A 302 -5.60 5.97 -6.49
CA GLY A 302 -6.58 5.12 -5.79
C GLY A 302 -6.59 5.38 -4.30
N ALA A 303 -5.39 5.38 -3.70
CA ALA A 303 -5.19 5.59 -2.27
C ALA A 303 -5.69 6.97 -1.81
N PHE A 304 -5.27 8.07 -2.45
CA PHE A 304 -5.70 9.43 -2.07
C PHE A 304 -7.21 9.63 -2.22
N THR A 305 -7.82 9.04 -3.24
CA THR A 305 -9.28 9.06 -3.40
C THR A 305 -9.97 8.35 -2.23
N ALA A 306 -9.51 7.15 -1.87
CA ALA A 306 -10.05 6.39 -0.76
C ALA A 306 -9.79 7.11 0.58
N PHE A 307 -8.60 7.62 0.81
CA PHE A 307 -8.21 8.34 2.03
C PHE A 307 -9.02 9.61 2.23
N THR A 308 -9.26 10.38 1.16
CA THR A 308 -10.15 11.54 1.20
C THR A 308 -11.55 11.14 1.67
N LEU A 309 -12.13 10.08 1.10
CA LEU A 309 -13.48 9.63 1.46
C LEU A 309 -13.53 9.03 2.88
N VAL A 310 -12.48 8.38 3.37
CA VAL A 310 -12.40 7.93 4.77
C VAL A 310 -12.30 9.13 5.71
N ASN A 311 -11.51 10.15 5.40
CA ASN A 311 -11.49 11.38 6.17
C ASN A 311 -12.88 12.03 6.24
N LEU A 312 -13.58 12.13 5.11
CA LEU A 312 -14.96 12.64 5.06
C LEU A 312 -15.94 11.75 5.82
N SER A 313 -15.72 10.44 5.89
CA SER A 313 -16.56 9.50 6.63
C SER A 313 -16.54 9.75 8.14
N VAL A 314 -15.39 10.17 8.70
CA VAL A 314 -15.31 10.59 10.11
C VAL A 314 -16.17 11.81 10.39
N ILE A 315 -16.14 12.80 9.48
CA ILE A 315 -16.98 13.99 9.56
C ILE A 315 -18.47 13.61 9.45
N GLY A 316 -18.81 12.75 8.48
CA GLY A 316 -20.17 12.24 8.30
C GLY A 316 -20.69 11.47 9.52
N TYR A 317 -19.83 10.66 10.14
CA TYR A 317 -20.15 9.99 11.40
C TYR A 317 -20.46 10.99 12.51
N PHE A 318 -19.60 12.00 12.70
CA PHE A 318 -19.82 13.06 13.68
C PHE A 318 -21.16 13.78 13.45
N MET A 319 -21.45 14.21 12.23
CA MET A 319 -22.69 14.92 11.90
C MET A 319 -23.96 14.12 12.20
N ARG A 320 -23.91 12.79 12.03
CA ARG A 320 -25.06 11.91 12.31
C ARG A 320 -25.27 11.63 13.80
N HIS A 321 -24.20 11.63 14.60
CA HIS A 321 -24.25 11.13 15.97
C HIS A 321 -24.07 12.23 17.03
N ARG A 322 -23.64 13.44 16.68
CA ARG A 322 -23.35 14.52 17.64
C ARG A 322 -24.48 14.83 18.60
N ASP A 323 -25.72 14.69 18.14
CA ASP A 323 -26.93 15.02 18.90
C ASP A 323 -27.57 13.78 19.58
N THR A 324 -26.89 12.63 19.54
CA THR A 324 -27.31 11.37 20.14
C THR A 324 -26.49 11.04 21.39
N ALA A 325 -26.99 10.11 22.22
CA ALA A 325 -26.26 9.60 23.38
C ALA A 325 -24.90 8.98 22.97
N ALA A 326 -24.83 8.36 21.78
CA ALA A 326 -23.58 7.83 21.22
C ALA A 326 -22.55 8.91 20.85
N GLY A 327 -23.02 10.15 20.61
CA GLY A 327 -22.17 11.30 20.27
C GLY A 327 -21.81 12.18 21.48
N SER A 328 -22.36 11.89 22.66
CA SER A 328 -21.99 12.61 23.87
C SER A 328 -20.53 12.34 24.23
N GLY A 329 -19.66 13.33 24.00
CA GLY A 329 -18.20 13.19 24.19
C GLY A 329 -17.35 13.18 22.90
N LEU A 330 -17.99 13.22 21.70
CA LEU A 330 -17.23 13.38 20.47
C LEU A 330 -16.63 14.80 20.40
N ASN A 331 -15.31 14.88 20.31
CA ASN A 331 -14.61 16.17 20.25
C ASN A 331 -14.55 16.68 18.80
N PRO A 332 -15.14 17.85 18.47
CA PRO A 332 -15.13 18.42 17.12
C PRO A 332 -13.72 18.59 16.54
N ALA A 333 -12.72 18.91 17.37
CA ALA A 333 -11.34 19.02 16.88
C ALA A 333 -10.83 17.72 16.27
N THR A 334 -11.14 16.58 16.89
CA THR A 334 -10.68 15.27 16.43
C THR A 334 -11.56 14.65 15.35
N TYR A 335 -12.85 14.98 15.31
CA TYR A 335 -13.81 14.38 14.36
C TYR A 335 -14.12 15.27 13.16
N VAL A 336 -13.76 16.55 13.19
CA VAL A 336 -13.98 17.48 12.07
C VAL A 336 -12.66 18.09 11.60
N VAL A 337 -11.91 18.77 12.50
CA VAL A 337 -10.70 19.53 12.08
C VAL A 337 -9.61 18.59 11.56
N VAL A 338 -9.26 17.55 12.32
CA VAL A 338 -8.21 16.59 11.94
C VAL A 338 -8.53 15.88 10.63
N PRO A 339 -9.74 15.29 10.42
CA PRO A 339 -10.09 14.68 9.15
C PRO A 339 -10.20 15.68 7.98
N LEU A 340 -10.65 16.91 8.24
CA LEU A 340 -10.70 17.93 7.20
C LEU A 340 -9.31 18.29 6.69
N ILE A 341 -8.35 18.47 7.59
CA ILE A 341 -6.94 18.68 7.21
C ILE A 341 -6.43 17.48 6.40
N GLY A 342 -6.70 16.25 6.85
CA GLY A 342 -6.33 15.03 6.12
C GLY A 342 -6.91 15.02 4.71
N ALA A 343 -8.22 15.25 4.56
CA ALA A 343 -8.88 15.29 3.27
C ALA A 343 -8.32 16.37 2.32
N LEU A 344 -8.06 17.58 2.84
CA LEU A 344 -7.48 18.66 2.05
C LEU A 344 -6.05 18.35 1.59
N VAL A 345 -5.24 17.74 2.44
CA VAL A 345 -3.88 17.31 2.09
C VAL A 345 -3.94 16.19 1.04
N ASP A 346 -4.80 15.18 1.22
CA ASP A 346 -4.93 14.07 0.26
C ASP A 346 -5.38 14.58 -1.11
N VAL A 347 -6.39 15.48 -1.16
CA VAL A 347 -6.82 16.12 -2.42
C VAL A 347 -5.71 16.96 -3.02
N TYR A 348 -4.97 17.73 -2.22
CA TYR A 348 -3.86 18.53 -2.72
C TYR A 348 -2.75 17.64 -3.32
N LEU A 349 -2.36 16.55 -2.65
CA LEU A 349 -1.38 15.60 -3.16
C LEU A 349 -1.88 14.88 -4.42
N LEU A 350 -3.18 14.57 -4.48
CA LEU A 350 -3.80 14.02 -5.69
C LEU A 350 -3.56 14.91 -6.91
N THR A 351 -3.67 16.25 -6.77
CA THR A 351 -3.42 17.21 -7.86
C THR A 351 -1.95 17.32 -8.27
N LYS A 352 -1.03 16.73 -7.48
CA LYS A 352 0.42 16.76 -7.74
C LYS A 352 0.95 15.47 -8.36
N LEU A 353 0.08 14.49 -8.58
CA LEU A 353 0.42 13.27 -9.30
C LEU A 353 0.75 13.55 -10.76
N ASP A 354 1.47 12.62 -11.37
CA ASP A 354 1.77 12.66 -12.80
C ASP A 354 0.50 12.70 -13.66
N SER A 355 0.58 13.38 -14.80
CA SER A 355 -0.57 13.58 -15.69
C SER A 355 -1.12 12.26 -16.25
N ALA A 356 -0.26 11.28 -16.54
CA ALA A 356 -0.68 9.96 -17.00
C ALA A 356 -1.44 9.22 -15.90
N ALA A 357 -0.99 9.33 -14.64
CA ALA A 357 -1.67 8.77 -13.48
C ALA A 357 -3.05 9.41 -13.24
N LEU A 358 -3.15 10.73 -13.38
CA LEU A 358 -4.43 11.44 -13.27
C LEU A 358 -5.40 11.00 -14.38
N MET A 359 -4.93 10.88 -15.62
CA MET A 359 -5.75 10.42 -16.75
C MET A 359 -6.22 8.97 -16.57
N LEU A 360 -5.33 8.06 -16.18
CA LEU A 360 -5.68 6.66 -15.93
C LEU A 360 -6.63 6.54 -14.75
N GLY A 361 -6.33 7.22 -13.66
CA GLY A 361 -7.16 7.19 -12.45
C GLY A 361 -8.55 7.79 -12.70
N ALA A 362 -8.65 8.92 -13.40
CA ALA A 362 -9.92 9.51 -13.78
C ALA A 362 -10.72 8.60 -14.72
N SER A 363 -10.06 7.98 -15.69
CA SER A 363 -10.69 7.01 -16.60
C SER A 363 -11.21 5.78 -15.83
N TRP A 364 -10.40 5.26 -14.89
CA TRP A 364 -10.81 4.16 -14.03
C TRP A 364 -12.02 4.52 -13.17
N LEU A 365 -12.01 5.71 -12.57
CA LEU A 365 -13.12 6.22 -11.77
C LEU A 365 -14.39 6.40 -12.64
N ALA A 366 -14.25 6.94 -13.85
CA ALA A 366 -15.38 7.08 -14.79
C ALA A 366 -15.97 5.71 -15.15
N ILE A 367 -15.14 4.71 -15.44
CA ILE A 367 -15.59 3.32 -15.67
C ILE A 367 -16.32 2.80 -14.42
N GLY A 368 -15.81 3.05 -13.21
CA GLY A 368 -16.45 2.66 -11.97
C GLY A 368 -17.82 3.30 -11.76
N VAL A 369 -17.95 4.58 -12.10
CA VAL A 369 -19.24 5.28 -12.04
C VAL A 369 -20.24 4.72 -13.04
N VAL A 370 -19.81 4.50 -14.30
CA VAL A 370 -20.67 3.87 -15.32
C VAL A 370 -21.08 2.47 -14.88
N TYR A 371 -20.14 1.70 -14.37
CA TYR A 371 -20.42 0.35 -13.87
C TYR A 371 -21.39 0.37 -12.67
N LEU A 372 -21.23 1.31 -11.74
CA LEU A 372 -22.16 1.53 -10.65
C LEU A 372 -23.57 1.84 -11.18
N LEU A 373 -23.71 2.71 -12.17
CA LEU A 373 -24.99 3.04 -12.77
C LEU A 373 -25.68 1.82 -13.40
N VAL A 374 -24.91 0.97 -14.10
CA VAL A 374 -25.43 -0.28 -14.68
C VAL A 374 -25.87 -1.23 -13.55
N LEU A 375 -25.00 -1.44 -12.56
CA LEU A 375 -25.23 -2.39 -11.47
C LEU A 375 -26.44 -1.99 -10.60
N THR A 376 -26.63 -0.69 -10.40
CA THR A 376 -27.72 -0.12 -9.57
C THR A 376 -28.96 0.24 -10.40
N ARG A 377 -29.00 -0.10 -11.69
CA ARG A 377 -30.11 0.26 -12.60
C ARG A 377 -30.42 1.76 -12.59
N GLY A 378 -29.40 2.58 -12.74
CA GLY A 378 -29.54 4.05 -12.68
C GLY A 378 -29.80 4.57 -11.26
N LEU A 379 -29.11 4.02 -10.28
CA LEU A 379 -29.20 4.39 -8.84
C LEU A 379 -30.55 4.06 -8.17
N ARG A 380 -31.35 3.18 -8.78
CA ARG A 380 -32.67 2.78 -8.22
C ARG A 380 -32.53 1.67 -7.17
N VAL A 381 -31.48 0.87 -7.23
CA VAL A 381 -31.19 -0.22 -6.30
C VAL A 381 -29.84 0.05 -5.64
N PRO A 382 -29.64 -0.25 -4.34
CA PRO A 382 -28.34 -0.13 -3.72
C PRO A 382 -27.35 -1.11 -4.37
N PRO A 383 -26.04 -0.76 -4.44
CA PRO A 383 -25.03 -1.68 -4.92
C PRO A 383 -24.92 -2.91 -4.01
N PRO A 384 -24.53 -4.08 -4.54
CA PRO A 384 -24.26 -5.28 -3.74
C PRO A 384 -23.32 -4.97 -2.57
N GLU A 385 -23.48 -5.65 -1.46
CA GLU A 385 -22.58 -5.54 -0.33
C GLU A 385 -21.36 -6.44 -0.58
N MET A 386 -20.18 -5.85 -0.56
CA MET A 386 -18.94 -6.61 -0.60
C MET A 386 -18.65 -7.13 0.80
N SER A 387 -18.80 -8.43 1.00
CA SER A 387 -18.37 -9.10 2.22
C SER A 387 -16.90 -9.43 2.05
N LEU A 388 -16.02 -8.57 2.56
CA LEU A 388 -14.56 -8.81 2.54
C LEU A 388 -14.11 -9.82 3.60
N VAL A 389 -15.08 -10.40 4.32
CA VAL A 389 -14.88 -11.46 5.30
C VAL A 389 -14.55 -12.76 4.57
N GLU A 390 -13.46 -13.40 4.90
CA GLU A 390 -13.23 -14.79 4.51
C GLU A 390 -14.29 -15.64 5.23
N ASP A 391 -15.25 -16.19 4.48
CA ASP A 391 -16.16 -17.19 5.01
C ASP A 391 -15.33 -18.44 5.33
N ASP A 392 -15.13 -18.73 6.62
CA ASP A 392 -14.46 -19.93 7.13
C ASP A 392 -15.15 -21.24 6.69
N THR A 393 -16.27 -21.12 5.97
CA THR A 393 -17.05 -22.25 5.45
C THR A 393 -16.45 -22.89 4.19
N THR A 394 -15.42 -22.31 3.55
CA THR A 394 -14.66 -22.98 2.51
C THR A 394 -13.50 -23.80 3.09
N GLY A 395 -13.83 -24.75 3.94
CA GLY A 395 -13.18 -26.02 4.14
C GLY A 395 -11.64 -26.08 4.17
N PHE A 396 -10.94 -25.33 5.04
CA PHE A 396 -9.72 -25.87 5.62
C PHE A 396 -10.16 -26.84 6.73
N ARG A 397 -10.34 -28.10 6.40
CA ARG A 397 -10.48 -29.20 7.37
C ARG A 397 -9.30 -29.09 8.33
N GLN A 398 -9.55 -28.61 9.53
CA GLN A 398 -8.76 -29.00 10.69
C GLN A 398 -8.87 -30.52 10.75
N GLY A 399 -7.72 -31.21 10.72
CA GLY A 399 -7.70 -32.65 10.95
C GLY A 399 -8.39 -32.98 12.25
N PRO A 400 -8.95 -34.20 12.38
CA PRO A 400 -9.79 -34.57 13.51
C PRO A 400 -9.03 -34.32 14.83
N ALA A 401 -9.68 -33.57 15.72
CA ALA A 401 -9.21 -33.39 17.09
C ALA A 401 -8.94 -34.77 17.68
N ARG A 402 -7.68 -35.05 18.05
CA ARG A 402 -7.36 -36.23 18.87
C ARG A 402 -8.09 -36.06 20.18
N SER A 403 -9.11 -36.87 20.37
CA SER A 403 -9.69 -37.11 21.67
C SER A 403 -8.58 -37.57 22.63
N GLN A 404 -8.32 -36.77 23.64
CA GLN A 404 -7.55 -37.24 24.80
C GLN A 404 -8.50 -38.12 25.59
N GLU A 405 -8.22 -39.40 25.62
CA GLU A 405 -8.48 -40.31 26.74
C GLU A 405 -7.22 -40.41 27.62
#